data_60da06063c08e652bedff0feb2ceea25
#
_entry.id   60da06063c08e652bedff0feb2ceea25
#
_cell.length_a   1.000
_cell.length_b   1.000
_cell.length_c   1.000
_cell.angle_alpha   90.00
_cell.angle_beta   90.00
_cell.angle_gamma   90.00
#
_symmetry.space_group_name_H-M   'P 1'
#
loop_
_entity.id
_entity.type
_entity.pdbx_description
1 polymer ?
#
loop_
_entity_poly.entity_id
_entity_poly.type
_entity_poly.pdbx_seq_one_letter_code
_entity_poly.pdbx_strand_id
1 'polypeptide(L)'
;SNKIREAIRKANVAVQNEALPPAALDELTRRATRAIPQGRVPSVEQVQDLVEETLIRAGYAKTAKAYILYRAEHAKIRQSQTDLMEIYKELTFSYAADADMKRENANIDADTAMGTMLKYGSEGAKYFVDNYILPRDVAAAHINGDIHIHDKDFYMLTATCCQIDLLQLFKDGFSTGHGYLREPESILSYSALGCIAIQANQNEMHGGQAVPNFDFSMAPGVAKTFCKEYFKALGQYLNARWGLEYGHGQEIAGQAKAQVGADIAMSSQVAYGEKMAPWLAARPELTGIDLPEAQKAHRRSVETALAETDRASYQAMEALVHNLNTMNSRAGAQVPFSSVNYGTDTSPEGRMVVRNLLLATEAGLGNGETPIFPVQIFKVKEGVNYNPQDPNYDLFQLAIRTSAKRLFPNFSFLDAPFNLQYYKPGDYNSEVAYMGCRTRVMGNVYDPNRESTCGRG
;
A
#
# COMPACT_ATOMS: atom_id res chain seq x y z
N SER A 1 21.96 -15.63 50.84
CA SER A 1 22.29 -14.35 51.50
C SER A 1 22.77 -13.27 50.50
N ASN A 2 23.67 -13.59 49.56
CA ASN A 2 24.22 -12.59 48.62
C ASN A 2 23.15 -11.91 47.75
N LYS A 3 22.12 -12.64 47.26
CA LYS A 3 21.03 -12.07 46.48
C LYS A 3 20.19 -11.08 47.29
N ILE A 4 19.90 -11.39 48.55
CA ILE A 4 19.18 -10.50 49.47
C ILE A 4 19.99 -9.23 49.73
N ARG A 5 21.28 -9.36 50.01
CA ARG A 5 22.21 -8.25 50.24
C ARG A 5 22.24 -7.30 49.03
N GLU A 6 22.37 -7.85 47.84
CA GLU A 6 22.45 -7.07 46.62
C GLU A 6 21.10 -6.36 46.28
N ALA A 7 19.97 -7.02 46.55
CA ALA A 7 18.67 -6.45 46.38
C ALA A 7 18.41 -5.24 47.31
N ILE A 8 18.78 -5.38 48.60
CA ILE A 8 18.70 -4.27 49.57
C ILE A 8 19.63 -3.12 49.16
N ARG A 9 20.87 -3.44 48.76
CA ARG A 9 21.84 -2.45 48.30
C ARG A 9 21.30 -1.63 47.10
N LYS A 10 20.77 -2.33 46.09
CA LYS A 10 20.19 -1.66 44.90
C LYS A 10 19.02 -0.77 45.25
N ALA A 11 18.13 -1.21 46.13
CA ALA A 11 17.02 -0.41 46.61
C ALA A 11 17.48 0.86 47.33
N ASN A 12 18.52 0.75 48.15
CA ASN A 12 19.09 1.90 48.85
C ASN A 12 19.80 2.89 47.94
N VAL A 13 20.53 2.44 46.92
CA VAL A 13 21.20 3.30 45.93
C VAL A 13 20.17 4.16 45.15
N ALA A 14 18.96 3.65 44.96
CA ALA A 14 17.87 4.36 44.29
C ALA A 14 17.22 5.45 45.16
N VAL A 15 17.63 5.57 46.44
CA VAL A 15 17.03 6.50 47.41
C VAL A 15 18.00 7.62 47.77
N GLN A 16 17.54 8.86 47.67
CA GLN A 16 18.28 10.02 48.17
C GLN A 16 17.99 10.24 49.67
N ASN A 17 19.06 10.63 50.44
CA ASN A 17 18.96 11.01 51.84
C ASN A 17 18.54 9.91 52.83
N GLU A 18 18.91 8.66 52.55
CA GLU A 18 18.83 7.56 53.52
C GLU A 18 20.05 6.67 53.34
N ALA A 19 21.11 6.97 54.09
CA ALA A 19 22.37 6.22 54.02
C ALA A 19 22.26 4.85 54.70
N LEU A 20 22.63 3.79 54.02
CA LEU A 20 22.73 2.43 54.55
C LEU A 20 24.22 2.01 54.63
N PRO A 21 24.86 2.16 55.80
CA PRO A 21 26.26 1.77 55.97
C PRO A 21 26.44 0.25 55.73
N PRO A 22 27.64 -0.19 55.27
CA PRO A 22 27.89 -1.59 55.00
C PRO A 22 27.56 -2.54 56.16
N ALA A 23 27.89 -2.14 57.40
CA ALA A 23 27.57 -2.91 58.58
C ALA A 23 26.06 -3.09 58.81
N ALA A 24 25.26 -2.04 58.58
CA ALA A 24 23.80 -2.12 58.66
C ALA A 24 23.20 -2.98 57.51
N LEU A 25 23.77 -2.88 56.29
CA LEU A 25 23.40 -3.76 55.18
C LEU A 25 23.62 -5.24 55.49
N ASP A 26 24.76 -5.55 56.10
CA ASP A 26 25.11 -6.92 56.48
C ASP A 26 24.19 -7.42 57.62
N GLU A 27 23.86 -6.59 58.60
CA GLU A 27 22.93 -6.91 59.68
C GLU A 27 21.50 -7.15 59.15
N LEU A 28 20.96 -6.27 58.30
CA LEU A 28 19.68 -6.44 57.68
C LEU A 28 19.64 -7.73 56.82
N THR A 29 20.69 -8.01 56.08
CA THR A 29 20.81 -9.27 55.33
C THR A 29 20.75 -10.50 56.23
N ARG A 30 21.47 -10.45 57.37
CA ARG A 30 21.43 -11.54 58.37
C ARG A 30 20.07 -11.71 58.98
N ARG A 31 19.37 -10.62 59.34
CA ARG A 31 18.03 -10.66 59.93
C ARG A 31 17.03 -11.26 58.92
N ALA A 32 17.01 -10.78 57.71
CA ALA A 32 16.12 -11.32 56.67
C ALA A 32 16.42 -12.80 56.36
N THR A 33 17.70 -13.19 56.33
CA THR A 33 18.09 -14.59 56.12
C THR A 33 17.69 -15.51 57.29
N ARG A 34 17.80 -15.04 58.52
CA ARG A 34 17.38 -15.81 59.76
C ARG A 34 15.86 -15.96 59.86
N ALA A 35 15.11 -15.04 59.31
CA ALA A 35 13.63 -15.07 59.28
C ALA A 35 13.09 -16.12 58.30
N ILE A 36 13.92 -16.67 57.40
CA ILE A 36 13.50 -17.73 56.47
C ILE A 36 13.21 -19.01 57.24
N PRO A 37 12.00 -19.60 57.13
CA PRO A 37 11.65 -20.85 57.77
C PRO A 37 12.57 -21.99 57.38
N GLN A 38 13.04 -22.73 58.38
CA GLN A 38 13.86 -23.94 58.16
C GLN A 38 12.94 -25.12 57.79
N GLY A 39 13.37 -25.93 56.85
CA GLY A 39 12.68 -27.17 56.48
C GLY A 39 11.80 -27.12 55.23
N ARG A 40 11.65 -25.97 54.61
CA ARG A 40 11.01 -25.80 53.29
C ARG A 40 11.77 -24.79 52.45
N VAL A 41 11.84 -25.02 51.12
CA VAL A 41 12.39 -24.03 50.19
C VAL A 41 11.33 -22.90 50.08
N PRO A 42 11.63 -21.67 50.54
CA PRO A 42 10.65 -20.57 50.49
C PRO A 42 10.45 -20.12 49.00
N SER A 43 9.26 -19.63 48.70
CA SER A 43 9.02 -18.95 47.44
C SER A 43 9.78 -17.62 47.39
N VAL A 44 10.01 -17.10 46.19
CA VAL A 44 10.65 -15.79 45.98
C VAL A 44 9.85 -14.69 46.68
N GLU A 45 8.54 -14.76 46.62
CA GLU A 45 7.59 -13.81 47.25
C GLU A 45 7.76 -13.84 48.80
N GLN A 46 7.81 -15.01 49.40
CA GLN A 46 8.02 -15.13 50.85
C GLN A 46 9.36 -14.52 51.29
N VAL A 47 10.44 -14.74 50.53
CA VAL A 47 11.72 -14.10 50.85
C VAL A 47 11.66 -12.60 50.71
N GLN A 48 10.92 -12.09 49.71
CA GLN A 48 10.74 -10.65 49.48
C GLN A 48 9.93 -10.00 50.60
N ASP A 49 8.85 -10.64 51.07
CA ASP A 49 8.05 -10.17 52.20
C ASP A 49 8.94 -10.03 53.46
N LEU A 50 9.80 -11.01 53.74
CA LEU A 50 10.73 -10.98 54.88
C LEU A 50 11.75 -9.83 54.77
N VAL A 51 12.23 -9.52 53.57
CA VAL A 51 13.12 -8.39 53.33
C VAL A 51 12.40 -7.08 53.56
N GLU A 52 11.18 -6.91 53.04
CA GLU A 52 10.35 -5.70 53.26
C GLU A 52 10.13 -5.48 54.73
N GLU A 53 9.63 -6.49 55.44
CA GLU A 53 9.38 -6.39 56.89
C GLU A 53 10.66 -6.07 57.68
N THR A 54 11.78 -6.63 57.30
CA THR A 54 13.09 -6.36 57.93
C THR A 54 13.48 -4.90 57.76
N LEU A 55 13.32 -4.32 56.55
CA LEU A 55 13.63 -2.93 56.23
C LEU A 55 12.71 -1.97 57.00
N ILE A 56 11.41 -2.25 57.03
CA ILE A 56 10.41 -1.43 57.71
C ILE A 56 10.67 -1.41 59.24
N ARG A 57 10.87 -2.59 59.83
CA ARG A 57 11.15 -2.72 61.30
C ARG A 57 12.48 -2.06 61.69
N ALA A 58 13.45 -2.00 60.81
CA ALA A 58 14.72 -1.33 61.04
C ALA A 58 14.71 0.17 60.80
N GLY A 59 13.56 0.75 60.42
CA GLY A 59 13.39 2.20 60.19
C GLY A 59 13.88 2.75 58.86
N TYR A 60 14.29 1.89 57.90
CA TYR A 60 14.70 2.28 56.58
C TYR A 60 13.49 2.43 55.63
N ALA A 61 12.64 3.39 55.93
CA ALA A 61 11.34 3.53 55.28
C ALA A 61 11.44 3.87 53.78
N LYS A 62 12.39 4.71 53.39
CA LYS A 62 12.58 5.08 51.97
C LYS A 62 13.14 3.93 51.16
N THR A 63 14.12 3.22 51.73
CA THR A 63 14.69 2.01 51.11
C THR A 63 13.65 0.89 51.00
N ALA A 64 12.82 0.71 52.02
CA ALA A 64 11.69 -0.23 51.99
C ALA A 64 10.71 0.12 50.87
N LYS A 65 10.31 1.40 50.73
CA LYS A 65 9.44 1.87 49.64
C LYS A 65 10.06 1.61 48.26
N ALA A 66 11.32 1.93 48.09
CA ALA A 66 12.02 1.67 46.81
C ALA A 66 12.08 0.15 46.50
N TYR A 67 12.28 -0.68 47.52
CA TYR A 67 12.29 -2.13 47.39
C TYR A 67 10.92 -2.69 46.99
N ILE A 68 9.85 -2.21 47.62
CA ILE A 68 8.45 -2.58 47.31
C ILE A 68 8.10 -2.21 45.87
N LEU A 69 8.44 -0.98 45.43
CA LEU A 69 8.18 -0.54 44.05
C LEU A 69 8.98 -1.37 43.02
N TYR A 70 10.25 -1.62 43.30
CA TYR A 70 11.09 -2.48 42.47
C TYR A 70 10.51 -3.91 42.36
N ARG A 71 10.07 -4.48 43.49
CA ARG A 71 9.43 -5.80 43.54
C ARG A 71 8.15 -5.82 42.71
N ALA A 72 7.28 -4.82 42.87
CA ALA A 72 6.02 -4.71 42.12
C ALA A 72 6.26 -4.63 40.61
N GLU A 73 7.28 -3.87 40.20
CA GLU A 73 7.68 -3.77 38.80
C GLU A 73 8.20 -5.10 38.24
N HIS A 74 9.08 -5.77 38.98
CA HIS A 74 9.61 -7.09 38.58
C HIS A 74 8.56 -8.20 38.61
N ALA A 75 7.58 -8.14 39.53
CA ALA A 75 6.45 -9.06 39.56
C ALA A 75 5.58 -8.86 38.31
N LYS A 76 5.32 -7.61 37.94
CA LYS A 76 4.59 -7.26 36.71
C LYS A 76 5.32 -7.75 35.46
N ILE A 77 6.64 -7.57 35.38
CA ILE A 77 7.45 -8.06 34.24
C ILE A 77 7.40 -9.60 34.17
N ARG A 78 7.49 -10.31 35.28
CA ARG A 78 7.37 -11.77 35.29
C ARG A 78 5.98 -12.25 34.85
N GLN A 79 4.94 -11.62 35.37
CA GLN A 79 3.56 -11.94 34.98
C GLN A 79 3.36 -11.77 33.48
N SER A 80 3.76 -10.64 32.97
CA SER A 80 3.60 -10.31 31.56
C SER A 80 4.49 -11.15 30.62
N GLN A 81 5.67 -11.56 31.07
CA GLN A 81 6.46 -12.57 30.33
C GLN A 81 5.73 -13.92 30.27
N THR A 82 5.01 -14.28 31.32
CA THR A 82 4.18 -15.49 31.36
C THR A 82 3.02 -15.36 30.37
N ASP A 83 2.34 -14.23 30.32
CA ASP A 83 1.22 -13.96 29.43
C ASP A 83 1.66 -14.02 27.95
N LEU A 84 2.77 -13.40 27.60
CA LEU A 84 3.33 -13.49 26.23
C LEU A 84 3.73 -14.94 25.87
N MET A 85 4.27 -15.71 26.82
CA MET A 85 4.61 -17.11 26.57
C MET A 85 3.38 -17.99 26.38
N GLU A 86 2.28 -17.72 27.06
CA GLU A 86 1.00 -18.43 26.83
C GLU A 86 0.44 -18.11 25.44
N ILE A 87 0.52 -16.85 24.99
CA ILE A 87 0.17 -16.46 23.61
C ILE A 87 1.00 -17.21 22.58
N TYR A 88 2.32 -17.27 22.78
CA TYR A 88 3.23 -18.00 21.88
C TYR A 88 2.97 -19.50 21.86
N LYS A 89 2.61 -20.08 23.00
CA LYS A 89 2.23 -21.49 23.12
C LYS A 89 0.91 -21.77 22.36
N GLU A 90 -0.07 -20.89 22.47
CA GLU A 90 -1.31 -20.98 21.71
C GLU A 90 -1.06 -20.90 20.20
N LEU A 91 -0.26 -19.90 19.74
CA LEU A 91 0.15 -19.79 18.35
C LEU A 91 0.90 -21.00 17.82
N THR A 92 1.64 -21.71 18.70
CA THR A 92 2.45 -22.87 18.29
C THR A 92 1.61 -24.14 18.18
N PHE A 93 0.73 -24.40 19.16
CA PHE A 93 0.13 -25.72 19.36
C PHE A 93 -1.36 -25.80 19.06
N SER A 94 -2.06 -24.69 18.92
CA SER A 94 -3.48 -24.69 18.57
C SER A 94 -3.69 -24.78 17.05
N TYR A 95 -4.75 -25.43 16.61
CA TYR A 95 -5.18 -25.42 15.21
C TYR A 95 -5.84 -24.06 14.87
N ALA A 96 -5.67 -23.60 13.62
CA ALA A 96 -6.23 -22.33 13.16
C ALA A 96 -7.77 -22.25 13.28
N ALA A 97 -8.45 -23.39 13.13
CA ALA A 97 -9.91 -23.47 13.31
C ALA A 97 -10.35 -23.18 14.76
N ASP A 98 -9.49 -23.45 15.74
CA ASP A 98 -9.82 -23.39 17.16
C ASP A 98 -9.27 -22.14 17.86
N ALA A 99 -8.31 -21.46 17.22
CA ALA A 99 -7.64 -20.28 17.81
C ALA A 99 -7.91 -19.01 17.00
N ASP A 100 -8.65 -18.07 17.58
CA ASP A 100 -8.93 -16.77 16.95
C ASP A 100 -7.66 -16.02 16.55
N MET A 101 -6.56 -16.19 17.28
CA MET A 101 -5.27 -15.58 17.01
C MET A 101 -4.57 -16.14 15.77
N LYS A 102 -4.89 -17.38 15.37
CA LYS A 102 -4.36 -18.02 14.16
C LYS A 102 -5.24 -17.82 12.93
N ARG A 103 -6.46 -17.35 13.12
CA ARG A 103 -7.43 -17.21 12.03
C ARG A 103 -6.85 -16.33 10.93
N GLU A 104 -6.97 -16.81 9.71
CA GLU A 104 -6.61 -16.07 8.51
C GLU A 104 -7.40 -14.76 8.40
N ASN A 105 -6.71 -13.69 8.02
CA ASN A 105 -7.31 -12.42 7.66
C ASN A 105 -6.55 -11.81 6.46
N ALA A 106 -7.01 -10.67 5.96
CA ALA A 106 -6.40 -10.00 4.81
C ALA A 106 -4.92 -9.62 5.01
N ASN A 107 -4.44 -9.58 6.26
CA ASN A 107 -3.09 -9.16 6.58
C ASN A 107 -2.11 -10.32 6.73
N ILE A 108 -2.57 -11.49 7.19
CA ILE A 108 -1.68 -12.60 7.53
C ILE A 108 -2.43 -13.93 7.56
N ASP A 109 -1.80 -14.95 7.00
CA ASP A 109 -2.17 -16.34 7.18
C ASP A 109 -1.22 -17.00 8.18
N ALA A 110 -1.67 -17.18 9.40
CA ALA A 110 -0.86 -17.75 10.48
C ALA A 110 -0.70 -19.28 10.40
N ASP A 111 -1.32 -19.96 9.45
CA ASP A 111 -1.08 -21.37 9.17
C ASP A 111 0.16 -21.61 8.31
N THR A 112 0.71 -20.58 7.71
CA THR A 112 2.01 -20.64 7.05
C THR A 112 3.15 -20.43 8.06
N ALA A 113 4.30 -21.06 7.82
CA ALA A 113 5.48 -20.91 8.69
C ALA A 113 5.88 -19.44 8.87
N MET A 114 5.90 -18.66 7.78
CA MET A 114 6.22 -17.24 7.83
C MET A 114 5.12 -16.42 8.48
N GLY A 115 3.86 -16.78 8.30
CA GLY A 115 2.74 -16.15 8.97
C GLY A 115 2.77 -16.35 10.48
N THR A 116 3.10 -17.56 10.95
CA THR A 116 3.31 -17.83 12.39
C THR A 116 4.45 -16.98 12.96
N MET A 117 5.59 -16.88 12.25
CA MET A 117 6.70 -16.03 12.68
C MET A 117 6.33 -14.56 12.75
N LEU A 118 5.56 -14.05 11.79
CA LEU A 118 5.04 -12.69 11.83
C LEU A 118 4.06 -12.46 12.99
N LYS A 119 3.23 -13.45 13.32
CA LYS A 119 2.34 -13.39 14.49
C LYS A 119 3.13 -13.32 15.79
N TYR A 120 4.21 -14.09 15.94
CA TYR A 120 5.10 -13.95 17.11
C TYR A 120 5.67 -12.52 17.19
N GLY A 121 6.15 -11.97 16.06
CA GLY A 121 6.65 -10.59 16.00
C GLY A 121 5.57 -9.57 16.37
N SER A 122 4.38 -9.71 15.80
CA SER A 122 3.23 -8.83 16.07
C SER A 122 2.84 -8.84 17.55
N GLU A 123 2.63 -10.01 18.14
CA GLU A 123 2.23 -10.09 19.56
C GLU A 123 3.36 -9.61 20.50
N GLY A 124 4.60 -9.90 20.17
CA GLY A 124 5.75 -9.35 20.89
C GLY A 124 5.85 -7.82 20.81
N ALA A 125 5.61 -7.25 19.63
CA ALA A 125 5.60 -5.80 19.42
C ALA A 125 4.44 -5.12 20.17
N LYS A 126 3.22 -5.65 20.11
CA LYS A 126 2.06 -5.16 20.88
C LYS A 126 2.38 -5.16 22.37
N TYR A 127 2.90 -6.26 22.87
CA TYR A 127 3.31 -6.37 24.25
C TYR A 127 4.34 -5.31 24.65
N PHE A 128 5.35 -5.08 23.80
CA PHE A 128 6.38 -4.05 24.03
C PHE A 128 5.77 -2.65 24.07
N VAL A 129 4.90 -2.33 23.12
CA VAL A 129 4.23 -1.01 23.06
C VAL A 129 3.37 -0.76 24.30
N ASP A 130 2.57 -1.73 24.74
CA ASP A 130 1.70 -1.59 25.92
C ASP A 130 2.48 -1.39 27.22
N ASN A 131 3.62 -2.04 27.36
CA ASN A 131 4.34 -2.06 28.63
C ASN A 131 5.47 -1.02 28.74
N TYR A 132 6.02 -0.58 27.60
CA TYR A 132 7.23 0.26 27.59
C TYR A 132 7.08 1.59 26.84
N ILE A 133 6.08 1.71 25.95
CA ILE A 133 5.93 2.91 25.10
C ILE A 133 4.73 3.74 25.50
N LEU A 134 3.55 3.12 25.62
CA LEU A 134 2.31 3.83 25.94
C LEU A 134 2.27 4.27 27.40
N PRO A 135 1.69 5.44 27.72
CA PRO A 135 1.25 5.77 29.06
C PRO A 135 0.32 4.69 29.60
N ARG A 136 0.42 4.40 30.89
CA ARG A 136 -0.30 3.29 31.53
C ARG A 136 -1.82 3.36 31.40
N ASP A 137 -2.37 4.57 31.49
CA ASP A 137 -3.80 4.85 31.33
C ASP A 137 -4.27 4.61 29.89
N VAL A 138 -3.46 4.99 28.88
CA VAL A 138 -3.74 4.76 27.46
C VAL A 138 -3.68 3.27 27.13
N ALA A 139 -2.64 2.57 27.61
CA ALA A 139 -2.53 1.11 27.44
C ALA A 139 -3.72 0.39 28.09
N ALA A 140 -4.10 0.78 29.33
CA ALA A 140 -5.26 0.21 30.01
C ALA A 140 -6.57 0.47 29.25
N ALA A 141 -6.79 1.68 28.76
CA ALA A 141 -7.97 2.02 27.97
C ALA A 141 -8.07 1.19 26.68
N HIS A 142 -6.94 0.93 26.01
CA HIS A 142 -6.90 0.05 24.83
C HIS A 142 -7.20 -1.40 25.19
N ILE A 143 -6.59 -1.93 26.24
CA ILE A 143 -6.79 -3.32 26.71
C ILE A 143 -8.23 -3.56 27.16
N ASN A 144 -8.84 -2.56 27.83
CA ASN A 144 -10.23 -2.62 28.28
C ASN A 144 -11.25 -2.42 27.13
N GLY A 145 -10.82 -2.00 25.96
CA GLY A 145 -11.71 -1.71 24.82
C GLY A 145 -12.35 -0.32 24.84
N ASP A 146 -11.92 0.59 25.71
CA ASP A 146 -12.41 1.97 25.77
C ASP A 146 -11.96 2.78 24.55
N ILE A 147 -10.76 2.47 24.02
CA ILE A 147 -10.19 3.00 22.77
C ILE A 147 -9.58 1.88 21.95
N HIS A 148 -9.39 2.12 20.65
CA HIS A 148 -8.66 1.23 19.75
C HIS A 148 -7.45 1.95 19.16
N ILE A 149 -6.25 1.43 19.39
CA ILE A 149 -5.01 1.85 18.71
C ILE A 149 -4.80 0.89 17.55
N HIS A 150 -5.02 1.39 16.32
CA HIS A 150 -4.91 0.60 15.10
C HIS A 150 -3.44 0.32 14.77
N ASP A 151 -3.15 -0.89 14.25
CA ASP A 151 -1.80 -1.33 13.86
C ASP A 151 -0.74 -1.11 14.96
N LYS A 152 -1.11 -1.37 16.22
CA LYS A 152 -0.28 -1.12 17.40
C LYS A 152 1.08 -1.85 17.36
N ASP A 153 1.14 -2.99 16.69
CA ASP A 153 2.37 -3.76 16.46
C ASP A 153 3.38 -3.03 15.55
N PHE A 154 2.92 -2.11 14.72
CA PHE A 154 3.75 -1.27 13.86
C PHE A 154 3.99 0.13 14.43
N TYR A 155 3.49 0.46 15.61
CA TYR A 155 3.46 1.80 16.20
C TYR A 155 4.80 2.55 16.12
N MET A 156 5.92 1.87 16.35
CA MET A 156 7.27 2.44 16.34
C MET A 156 8.09 2.09 15.09
N LEU A 157 7.55 1.29 14.17
CA LEU A 157 8.33 0.74 13.07
C LEU A 157 8.18 1.52 11.77
N THR A 158 6.97 1.98 11.45
CA THR A 158 6.70 2.67 10.19
C THR A 158 5.44 3.53 10.27
N ALA A 159 5.28 4.44 9.31
CA ALA A 159 4.00 5.08 9.05
C ALA A 159 3.03 4.05 8.42
N THR A 160 1.76 4.16 8.77
CA THR A 160 0.69 3.33 8.20
C THR A 160 0.00 4.08 7.07
N CYS A 161 -0.29 3.38 6.00
CA CYS A 161 -0.95 3.87 4.78
C CYS A 161 -0.14 4.92 4.01
N CYS A 162 -0.21 4.86 2.68
CA CYS A 162 0.44 5.85 1.82
C CYS A 162 -0.28 6.02 0.49
N GLN A 163 0.01 7.11 -0.20
CA GLN A 163 -0.34 7.31 -1.60
C GLN A 163 0.90 7.23 -2.49
N ILE A 164 0.72 6.63 -3.67
CA ILE A 164 1.78 6.44 -4.67
C ILE A 164 1.40 7.25 -5.91
N ASP A 165 2.20 8.26 -6.23
CA ASP A 165 2.12 8.99 -7.49
C ASP A 165 2.87 8.19 -8.57
N LEU A 166 2.14 7.33 -9.28
CA LEU A 166 2.73 6.51 -10.34
C LEU A 166 3.23 7.35 -11.52
N LEU A 167 2.59 8.48 -11.82
CA LEU A 167 3.01 9.33 -12.93
C LEU A 167 4.40 9.91 -12.68
N GLN A 168 4.61 10.47 -11.48
CA GLN A 168 5.92 10.98 -11.07
C GLN A 168 6.96 9.85 -10.96
N LEU A 169 6.56 8.70 -10.40
CA LEU A 169 7.44 7.56 -10.20
C LEU A 169 7.97 6.99 -11.52
N PHE A 170 7.13 6.98 -12.56
CA PHE A 170 7.49 6.40 -13.86
C PHE A 170 8.29 7.34 -14.75
N LYS A 171 8.18 8.65 -14.55
CA LYS A 171 8.77 9.68 -15.42
C LYS A 171 10.27 9.48 -15.67
N ASP A 172 11.01 9.16 -14.61
CA ASP A 172 12.45 8.95 -14.67
C ASP A 172 12.85 7.51 -14.33
N GLY A 173 11.85 6.64 -14.10
CA GLY A 173 12.07 5.31 -13.56
C GLY A 173 12.34 5.33 -12.04
N PHE A 174 12.49 4.14 -11.44
CA PHE A 174 12.68 4.00 -10.00
C PHE A 174 13.44 2.75 -9.63
N SER A 175 13.90 2.68 -8.37
CA SER A 175 14.55 1.51 -7.79
C SER A 175 13.72 0.95 -6.63
N THR A 176 13.64 -0.37 -6.54
CA THR A 176 13.07 -1.10 -5.39
C THR A 176 14.14 -1.56 -4.40
N GLY A 177 15.36 -1.04 -4.51
CA GLY A 177 16.51 -1.45 -3.69
C GLY A 177 17.37 -2.55 -4.32
N HIS A 178 16.87 -3.29 -5.30
CA HIS A 178 17.57 -4.41 -5.94
C HIS A 178 17.92 -4.18 -7.43
N GLY A 179 17.67 -2.99 -7.94
CA GLY A 179 17.94 -2.62 -9.32
C GLY A 179 17.12 -1.42 -9.74
N TYR A 180 17.41 -0.90 -10.94
CA TYR A 180 16.71 0.25 -11.48
C TYR A 180 15.73 -0.16 -12.57
N LEU A 181 14.49 0.29 -12.46
CA LEU A 181 13.43 0.08 -13.43
C LEU A 181 13.28 1.36 -14.26
N ARG A 182 13.50 1.25 -15.58
CA ARG A 182 13.35 2.37 -16.50
C ARG A 182 11.90 2.79 -16.66
N GLU A 183 11.68 3.98 -17.22
CA GLU A 183 10.36 4.43 -17.65
C GLU A 183 9.66 3.39 -18.55
N PRO A 184 8.40 3.05 -18.31
CA PRO A 184 7.68 2.06 -19.13
C PRO A 184 7.31 2.60 -20.52
N GLU A 185 7.22 1.68 -21.51
CA GLU A 185 7.05 2.00 -22.92
C GLU A 185 5.72 1.51 -23.52
N SER A 186 4.84 0.90 -22.71
CA SER A 186 3.53 0.40 -23.15
C SER A 186 2.57 0.27 -21.99
N ILE A 187 1.27 0.24 -22.25
CA ILE A 187 0.25 0.04 -21.18
C ILE A 187 0.50 -1.24 -20.39
N LEU A 188 0.97 -2.33 -21.01
CA LEU A 188 1.33 -3.56 -20.31
C LEU A 188 2.47 -3.35 -19.33
N SER A 189 3.53 -2.61 -19.73
CA SER A 189 4.63 -2.30 -18.83
C SER A 189 4.25 -1.27 -17.75
N TYR A 190 3.38 -0.30 -18.05
CA TYR A 190 2.81 0.62 -17.04
C TYR A 190 2.05 -0.16 -15.96
N SER A 191 1.17 -1.06 -16.35
CA SER A 191 0.42 -1.92 -15.43
C SER A 191 1.34 -2.82 -14.61
N ALA A 192 2.31 -3.49 -15.23
CA ALA A 192 3.26 -4.36 -14.54
C ALA A 192 4.11 -3.58 -13.52
N LEU A 193 4.65 -2.42 -13.90
CA LEU A 193 5.44 -1.58 -12.99
C LEU A 193 4.57 -0.97 -11.87
N GLY A 194 3.30 -0.68 -12.13
CA GLY A 194 2.34 -0.30 -11.10
C GLY A 194 2.16 -1.38 -10.03
N CYS A 195 2.01 -2.64 -10.44
CA CYS A 195 1.98 -3.77 -9.51
C CYS A 195 3.30 -3.90 -8.72
N ILE A 196 4.45 -3.78 -9.39
CA ILE A 196 5.76 -3.86 -8.73
C ILE A 196 5.93 -2.73 -7.71
N ALA A 197 5.54 -1.50 -8.04
CA ALA A 197 5.61 -0.38 -7.11
C ALA A 197 4.77 -0.63 -5.84
N ILE A 198 3.52 -1.08 -6.01
CA ILE A 198 2.63 -1.43 -4.90
C ILE A 198 3.21 -2.58 -4.06
N GLN A 199 3.69 -3.64 -4.71
CA GLN A 199 4.22 -4.83 -4.04
C GLN A 199 5.54 -4.56 -3.32
N ALA A 200 6.45 -3.78 -3.92
CA ALA A 200 7.69 -3.38 -3.27
C ALA A 200 7.42 -2.49 -2.06
N ASN A 201 6.56 -1.48 -2.22
CA ASN A 201 6.20 -0.57 -1.15
C ASN A 201 5.51 -1.28 0.03
N GLN A 202 4.80 -2.38 -0.20
CA GLN A 202 4.18 -3.18 0.85
C GLN A 202 5.20 -3.72 1.87
N ASN A 203 6.46 -3.91 1.49
CA ASN A 203 7.51 -4.36 2.40
C ASN A 203 8.11 -3.22 3.23
N GLU A 204 7.95 -1.97 2.78
CA GLU A 204 8.50 -0.77 3.42
C GLU A 204 7.53 -0.11 4.40
N MET A 205 6.24 -0.47 4.33
CA MET A 205 5.20 0.17 5.12
C MET A 205 4.12 -0.84 5.54
N HIS A 206 3.22 -0.44 6.42
CA HIS A 206 2.05 -1.20 6.82
C HIS A 206 0.75 -0.47 6.46
N GLY A 207 -0.33 -1.23 6.20
CA GLY A 207 -1.64 -0.69 5.87
C GLY A 207 -1.93 -0.55 4.38
N GLY A 208 -2.86 0.32 4.04
CA GLY A 208 -3.36 0.50 2.67
C GLY A 208 -2.45 1.37 1.82
N GLN A 209 -2.41 1.06 0.53
CA GLN A 209 -1.69 1.82 -0.49
C GLN A 209 -2.68 2.31 -1.54
N ALA A 210 -2.61 3.56 -1.94
CA ALA A 210 -3.53 4.12 -2.92
C ALA A 210 -2.81 4.79 -4.09
N VAL A 211 -3.34 4.61 -5.28
CA VAL A 211 -2.99 5.43 -6.44
C VAL A 211 -4.09 6.49 -6.61
N PRO A 212 -3.78 7.79 -6.44
CA PRO A 212 -4.79 8.84 -6.38
C PRO A 212 -5.41 9.20 -7.72
N ASN A 213 -4.65 9.06 -8.81
CA ASN A 213 -5.03 9.46 -10.18
C ASN A 213 -4.62 8.36 -11.16
N PHE A 214 -5.25 7.19 -11.04
CA PHE A 214 -4.86 5.99 -11.77
C PHE A 214 -5.05 6.12 -13.28
N ASP A 215 -6.15 6.73 -13.72
CA ASP A 215 -6.44 7.00 -15.12
C ASP A 215 -5.37 7.91 -15.76
N PHE A 216 -5.08 9.04 -15.14
CA PHE A 216 -4.00 9.95 -15.57
C PHE A 216 -2.63 9.27 -15.55
N SER A 217 -2.38 8.40 -14.56
CA SER A 217 -1.10 7.70 -14.42
C SER A 217 -0.86 6.65 -15.51
N MET A 218 -1.92 6.02 -16.01
CA MET A 218 -1.87 4.97 -17.03
C MET A 218 -2.04 5.49 -18.46
N ALA A 219 -2.67 6.66 -18.64
CA ALA A 219 -2.92 7.27 -19.94
C ALA A 219 -1.66 7.39 -20.84
N PRO A 220 -0.48 7.80 -20.34
CA PRO A 220 0.74 7.81 -21.15
C PRO A 220 1.13 6.44 -21.71
N GLY A 221 0.85 5.36 -20.95
CA GLY A 221 1.08 3.98 -21.40
C GLY A 221 0.18 3.60 -22.57
N VAL A 222 -1.08 4.05 -22.55
CA VAL A 222 -2.03 3.89 -23.67
C VAL A 222 -1.56 4.68 -24.88
N ALA A 223 -1.16 5.94 -24.71
CA ALA A 223 -0.64 6.78 -25.78
C ALA A 223 0.59 6.18 -26.48
N LYS A 224 1.58 5.71 -25.69
CA LYS A 224 2.77 5.04 -26.22
C LYS A 224 2.43 3.76 -26.96
N THR A 225 1.46 2.99 -26.46
CA THR A 225 0.98 1.77 -27.10
C THR A 225 0.29 2.08 -28.42
N PHE A 226 -0.59 3.08 -28.44
CA PHE A 226 -1.27 3.51 -29.67
C PHE A 226 -0.30 3.95 -30.74
N CYS A 227 0.67 4.79 -30.40
CA CYS A 227 1.71 5.23 -31.33
C CYS A 227 2.49 4.03 -31.90
N LYS A 228 2.89 3.08 -31.06
CA LYS A 228 3.61 1.87 -31.48
C LYS A 228 2.76 1.01 -32.43
N GLU A 229 1.51 0.74 -32.08
CA GLU A 229 0.61 -0.08 -32.88
C GLU A 229 0.21 0.61 -34.19
N TYR A 230 0.16 1.96 -34.20
CA TYR A 230 -0.07 2.70 -35.44
C TYR A 230 1.04 2.48 -36.48
N PHE A 231 2.30 2.67 -36.11
CA PHE A 231 3.42 2.47 -37.06
C PHE A 231 3.58 1.01 -37.45
N LYS A 232 3.30 0.08 -36.56
CA LYS A 232 3.26 -1.35 -36.87
C LYS A 232 2.17 -1.68 -37.88
N ALA A 233 0.95 -1.18 -37.66
CA ALA A 233 -0.20 -1.37 -38.55
C ALA A 233 0.04 -0.73 -39.92
N LEU A 234 0.63 0.46 -39.94
CA LEU A 234 1.01 1.15 -41.16
C LEU A 234 1.96 0.29 -41.99
N GLY A 235 3.06 -0.20 -41.41
CA GLY A 235 4.01 -1.06 -42.08
C GLY A 235 3.38 -2.35 -42.62
N GLN A 236 2.49 -2.98 -41.82
CA GLN A 236 1.76 -4.17 -42.24
C GLN A 236 0.79 -3.89 -43.40
N TYR A 237 0.06 -2.78 -43.34
CA TYR A 237 -0.82 -2.34 -44.43
C TYR A 237 -0.07 -2.10 -45.74
N LEU A 238 1.08 -1.40 -45.67
CA LEU A 238 1.89 -1.11 -46.82
C LEU A 238 2.45 -2.39 -47.44
N ASN A 239 2.97 -3.33 -46.64
CA ASN A 239 3.41 -4.63 -47.12
C ASN A 239 2.31 -5.39 -47.85
N ALA A 240 1.13 -5.48 -47.22
CA ALA A 240 -0.01 -6.24 -47.78
C ALA A 240 -0.54 -5.59 -49.08
N ARG A 241 -0.61 -4.26 -49.13
CA ARG A 241 -1.25 -3.54 -50.23
C ARG A 241 -0.34 -3.41 -51.46
N TRP A 242 0.95 -3.29 -51.27
CA TRP A 242 1.92 -3.10 -52.38
C TRP A 242 2.78 -4.34 -52.65
N GLY A 243 2.57 -5.46 -51.94
CA GLY A 243 3.35 -6.67 -52.11
C GLY A 243 4.85 -6.47 -51.88
N LEU A 244 5.19 -5.61 -50.93
CA LEU A 244 6.56 -5.29 -50.59
C LEU A 244 7.28 -6.48 -50.00
N GLU A 245 8.62 -6.54 -50.16
CA GLU A 245 9.42 -7.52 -49.46
C GLU A 245 9.25 -7.44 -47.94
N TYR A 246 9.47 -8.58 -47.29
CA TYR A 246 9.30 -8.66 -45.81
C TYR A 246 10.16 -7.61 -45.10
N GLY A 247 9.51 -6.79 -44.25
CA GLY A 247 10.16 -5.72 -43.49
C GLY A 247 10.17 -4.34 -44.15
N HIS A 248 10.03 -4.25 -45.47
CA HIS A 248 10.15 -2.97 -46.18
C HIS A 248 9.05 -1.97 -45.81
N GLY A 249 7.82 -2.42 -45.61
CA GLY A 249 6.74 -1.55 -45.08
C GLY A 249 7.03 -1.02 -43.67
N GLN A 250 7.69 -1.80 -42.83
CA GLN A 250 8.14 -1.37 -41.51
C GLN A 250 9.27 -0.34 -41.57
N GLU A 251 10.16 -0.45 -42.59
CA GLU A 251 11.18 0.57 -42.85
C GLU A 251 10.54 1.90 -43.27
N ILE A 252 9.54 1.86 -44.17
CA ILE A 252 8.81 3.04 -44.59
C ILE A 252 8.06 3.66 -43.38
N ALA A 253 7.42 2.83 -42.55
CA ALA A 253 6.77 3.30 -41.34
C ALA A 253 7.78 3.90 -40.34
N GLY A 254 8.96 3.34 -40.23
CA GLY A 254 10.07 3.89 -39.43
C GLY A 254 10.55 5.25 -39.96
N GLN A 255 10.68 5.38 -41.28
CA GLN A 255 10.99 6.69 -41.92
C GLN A 255 9.87 7.71 -41.68
N ALA A 256 8.60 7.30 -41.79
CA ALA A 256 7.46 8.14 -41.46
C ALA A 256 7.54 8.66 -40.01
N LYS A 257 7.81 7.77 -39.05
CA LYS A 257 8.02 8.13 -37.66
C LYS A 257 9.14 9.17 -37.45
N ALA A 258 10.22 9.03 -38.17
CA ALA A 258 11.36 9.94 -38.08
C ALA A 258 11.13 11.31 -38.76
N GLN A 259 10.39 11.34 -39.87
CA GLN A 259 10.25 12.54 -40.70
C GLN A 259 8.92 13.30 -40.51
N VAL A 260 7.82 12.59 -40.26
CA VAL A 260 6.51 13.20 -39.98
C VAL A 260 6.35 13.48 -38.49
N GLY A 261 6.97 12.65 -37.65
CA GLY A 261 6.92 12.73 -36.19
C GLY A 261 6.37 11.46 -35.54
N ALA A 262 6.70 11.28 -34.29
CA ALA A 262 6.23 10.17 -33.46
C ALA A 262 5.07 10.56 -32.52
N ASP A 263 4.50 11.74 -32.71
CA ASP A 263 3.54 12.42 -31.82
C ASP A 263 2.07 12.15 -32.17
N ILE A 264 1.81 11.05 -32.88
CA ILE A 264 0.43 10.63 -33.13
C ILE A 264 -0.24 10.21 -31.81
N ALA A 265 -1.34 10.88 -31.47
CA ALA A 265 -2.18 10.58 -30.30
C ALA A 265 -3.60 10.24 -30.76
N MET A 266 -4.35 9.57 -29.92
CA MET A 266 -5.75 9.21 -30.21
C MET A 266 -6.62 10.45 -30.46
N SER A 267 -6.34 11.57 -29.80
CA SER A 267 -7.03 12.86 -29.97
C SER A 267 -6.61 13.63 -31.22
N SER A 268 -5.38 13.42 -31.73
CA SER A 268 -4.79 14.18 -32.83
C SER A 268 -4.70 13.41 -34.16
N GLN A 269 -5.27 12.22 -34.23
CA GLN A 269 -5.14 11.30 -35.37
C GLN A 269 -5.56 11.91 -36.72
N VAL A 270 -6.59 12.76 -36.73
CA VAL A 270 -7.05 13.41 -37.95
C VAL A 270 -6.05 14.44 -38.48
N ALA A 271 -5.61 15.35 -37.60
CA ALA A 271 -4.59 16.34 -37.94
C ALA A 271 -3.23 15.68 -38.29
N TYR A 272 -2.90 14.56 -37.65
CA TYR A 272 -1.73 13.78 -38.00
C TYR A 272 -1.84 13.18 -39.42
N GLY A 273 -3.03 12.72 -39.81
CA GLY A 273 -3.34 12.21 -41.14
C GLY A 273 -3.14 13.23 -42.26
N GLU A 274 -3.41 14.52 -41.97
CA GLU A 274 -3.18 15.62 -42.92
C GLU A 274 -1.69 15.78 -43.26
N LYS A 275 -0.75 15.41 -42.37
CA LYS A 275 0.69 15.39 -42.61
C LYS A 275 1.14 14.07 -43.20
N MET A 276 0.61 12.97 -42.69
CA MET A 276 1.02 11.62 -43.08
C MET A 276 0.63 11.26 -44.52
N ALA A 277 -0.59 11.60 -44.96
CA ALA A 277 -1.07 11.20 -46.27
C ALA A 277 -0.25 11.81 -47.41
N PRO A 278 0.07 13.13 -47.45
CA PRO A 278 0.94 13.71 -48.45
C PRO A 278 2.34 13.12 -48.43
N TRP A 279 2.86 12.83 -47.23
CA TRP A 279 4.16 12.19 -47.07
C TRP A 279 4.20 10.80 -47.70
N LEU A 280 3.18 9.97 -47.47
CA LEU A 280 3.04 8.65 -48.07
C LEU A 280 2.89 8.75 -49.60
N ALA A 281 2.04 9.66 -50.11
CA ALA A 281 1.81 9.85 -51.54
C ALA A 281 3.06 10.27 -52.30
N ALA A 282 4.04 10.82 -51.62
CA ALA A 282 5.34 11.19 -52.20
C ALA A 282 6.41 10.06 -52.20
N ARG A 283 6.07 8.85 -51.75
CA ARG A 283 7.02 7.74 -51.68
C ARG A 283 7.17 7.00 -52.99
N PRO A 284 8.36 7.00 -53.62
CA PRO A 284 8.58 6.29 -54.87
C PRO A 284 8.43 4.77 -54.74
N GLU A 285 8.68 4.22 -53.55
CA GLU A 285 8.60 2.79 -53.26
C GLU A 285 7.12 2.29 -53.28
N LEU A 286 6.16 3.21 -53.13
CA LEU A 286 4.73 2.91 -53.16
C LEU A 286 4.16 3.21 -54.53
N THR A 287 4.48 2.38 -55.51
CA THR A 287 4.09 2.58 -56.91
C THR A 287 2.57 2.77 -57.08
N GLY A 288 2.15 3.89 -57.64
CA GLY A 288 0.73 4.20 -57.92
C GLY A 288 -0.06 4.63 -56.70
N ILE A 289 0.58 4.98 -55.59
CA ILE A 289 -0.13 5.60 -54.47
C ILE A 289 -0.55 7.02 -54.82
N ASP A 290 -1.82 7.33 -54.65
CA ASP A 290 -2.36 8.68 -54.71
C ASP A 290 -2.80 9.17 -53.30
N LEU A 291 -3.17 10.42 -53.21
CA LEU A 291 -3.57 11.00 -51.93
C LEU A 291 -4.78 10.29 -51.29
N PRO A 292 -5.84 9.91 -51.99
CA PRO A 292 -6.92 9.10 -51.45
C PRO A 292 -6.48 7.75 -50.87
N GLU A 293 -5.61 7.03 -51.57
CA GLU A 293 -5.10 5.73 -51.09
C GLU A 293 -4.16 5.91 -49.87
N ALA A 294 -3.35 6.97 -49.86
CA ALA A 294 -2.54 7.34 -48.69
C ALA A 294 -3.40 7.69 -47.45
N GLN A 295 -4.49 8.45 -47.66
CA GLN A 295 -5.47 8.73 -46.60
C GLN A 295 -6.14 7.43 -46.07
N LYS A 296 -6.45 6.51 -47.00
CA LYS A 296 -7.01 5.20 -46.63
C LYS A 296 -6.00 4.37 -45.84
N ALA A 297 -4.70 4.36 -46.24
CA ALA A 297 -3.64 3.69 -45.49
C ALA A 297 -3.58 4.24 -44.05
N HIS A 298 -3.56 5.55 -43.89
CA HIS A 298 -3.60 6.19 -42.58
C HIS A 298 -4.83 5.77 -41.75
N ARG A 299 -6.05 5.92 -42.30
CA ARG A 299 -7.28 5.56 -41.58
C ARG A 299 -7.30 4.10 -41.14
N ARG A 300 -6.92 3.16 -42.02
CA ARG A 300 -6.86 1.73 -41.70
C ARG A 300 -5.83 1.43 -40.61
N SER A 301 -4.69 2.12 -40.64
CA SER A 301 -3.66 1.98 -39.60
C SER A 301 -4.15 2.51 -38.25
N VAL A 302 -4.90 3.61 -38.23
CA VAL A 302 -5.54 4.15 -37.02
C VAL A 302 -6.59 3.17 -36.49
N GLU A 303 -7.49 2.66 -37.33
CA GLU A 303 -8.53 1.69 -36.92
C GLU A 303 -7.89 0.44 -36.28
N THR A 304 -6.84 -0.10 -36.90
CA THR A 304 -6.12 -1.25 -36.38
C THR A 304 -5.41 -0.92 -35.06
N ALA A 305 -4.75 0.23 -34.99
CA ALA A 305 -4.05 0.67 -33.79
C ALA A 305 -4.99 0.88 -32.61
N LEU A 306 -6.18 1.45 -32.84
CA LEU A 306 -7.20 1.62 -31.80
C LEU A 306 -7.68 0.28 -31.25
N ALA A 307 -7.98 -0.69 -32.15
CA ALA A 307 -8.42 -2.02 -31.75
C ALA A 307 -7.34 -2.79 -30.95
N GLU A 308 -6.08 -2.74 -31.43
CA GLU A 308 -4.96 -3.41 -30.74
C GLU A 308 -4.62 -2.73 -29.41
N THR A 309 -4.72 -1.40 -29.33
CA THR A 309 -4.50 -0.65 -28.09
C THR A 309 -5.58 -0.93 -27.07
N ASP A 310 -6.85 -0.99 -27.48
CA ASP A 310 -7.98 -1.34 -26.59
C ASP A 310 -7.82 -2.76 -26.05
N ARG A 311 -7.46 -3.72 -26.91
CA ARG A 311 -7.16 -5.10 -26.52
C ARG A 311 -5.99 -5.17 -25.51
N ALA A 312 -4.88 -4.47 -25.79
CA ALA A 312 -3.73 -4.43 -24.91
C ALA A 312 -4.07 -3.77 -23.55
N SER A 313 -4.90 -2.72 -23.58
CA SER A 313 -5.37 -2.04 -22.37
C SER A 313 -6.27 -2.94 -21.52
N TYR A 314 -7.18 -3.68 -22.15
CA TYR A 314 -7.99 -4.67 -21.43
C TYR A 314 -7.11 -5.74 -20.76
N GLN A 315 -6.18 -6.34 -21.50
CA GLN A 315 -5.24 -7.34 -20.97
C GLN A 315 -4.39 -6.79 -19.83
N ALA A 316 -3.94 -5.53 -19.94
CA ALA A 316 -3.17 -4.87 -18.88
C ALA A 316 -3.99 -4.69 -17.61
N MET A 317 -5.24 -4.27 -17.71
CA MET A 317 -6.14 -4.08 -16.57
C MET A 317 -6.57 -5.42 -15.96
N GLU A 318 -6.86 -6.42 -16.78
CA GLU A 318 -7.14 -7.79 -16.32
C GLU A 318 -5.94 -8.36 -15.55
N ALA A 319 -4.74 -8.26 -16.10
CA ALA A 319 -3.52 -8.73 -15.46
C ALA A 319 -3.25 -8.00 -14.13
N LEU A 320 -3.52 -6.68 -14.05
CA LEU A 320 -3.41 -5.89 -12.83
C LEU A 320 -4.37 -6.42 -11.75
N VAL A 321 -5.65 -6.60 -12.09
CA VAL A 321 -6.66 -7.11 -11.16
C VAL A 321 -6.28 -8.51 -10.67
N HIS A 322 -5.88 -9.40 -11.58
CA HIS A 322 -5.45 -10.77 -11.20
C HIS A 322 -4.21 -10.73 -10.30
N ASN A 323 -3.18 -9.95 -10.67
CA ASN A 323 -1.93 -9.85 -9.93
C ASN A 323 -2.15 -9.38 -8.49
N LEU A 324 -2.92 -8.30 -8.30
CA LEU A 324 -3.18 -7.73 -6.98
C LEU A 324 -4.05 -8.62 -6.07
N ASN A 325 -4.71 -9.65 -6.62
CA ASN A 325 -5.50 -10.62 -5.85
C ASN A 325 -4.80 -11.95 -5.61
N THR A 326 -3.77 -12.29 -6.40
CA THR A 326 -3.17 -13.63 -6.37
C THR A 326 -1.68 -13.64 -6.03
N MET A 327 -0.99 -12.51 -6.19
CA MET A 327 0.44 -12.43 -5.93
C MET A 327 0.70 -11.96 -4.49
N ASN A 328 1.29 -12.84 -3.70
CA ASN A 328 1.77 -12.51 -2.36
C ASN A 328 3.09 -11.75 -2.47
N SER A 329 3.16 -10.54 -1.93
CA SER A 329 4.37 -9.71 -1.98
C SER A 329 5.08 -9.58 -0.63
N ARG A 330 4.46 -10.08 0.44
CA ARG A 330 5.02 -10.10 1.79
C ARG A 330 4.98 -11.51 2.36
N ALA A 331 5.90 -11.83 3.27
CA ALA A 331 5.85 -13.04 4.07
C ALA A 331 4.49 -13.16 4.80
N GLY A 332 3.97 -14.39 4.97
CA GLY A 332 2.67 -14.63 5.57
C GLY A 332 1.50 -14.62 4.57
N ALA A 333 1.79 -14.80 3.28
CA ALA A 333 0.80 -14.91 2.19
C ALA A 333 -0.10 -13.66 2.01
N GLN A 334 0.34 -12.49 2.46
CA GLN A 334 -0.43 -11.25 2.32
C GLN A 334 -0.45 -10.77 0.87
N VAL A 335 -1.64 -10.54 0.32
CA VAL A 335 -1.82 -9.78 -0.92
C VAL A 335 -1.75 -8.27 -0.64
N PRO A 336 -1.38 -7.43 -1.66
CA PRO A 336 -1.28 -5.99 -1.45
C PRO A 336 -2.62 -5.35 -1.13
N PHE A 337 -2.75 -4.74 0.04
CA PHE A 337 -3.92 -3.94 0.39
C PHE A 337 -3.89 -2.62 -0.39
N SER A 338 -4.42 -2.65 -1.59
CA SER A 338 -4.29 -1.59 -2.59
C SER A 338 -5.62 -0.95 -2.96
N SER A 339 -5.57 0.31 -3.34
CA SER A 339 -6.71 1.05 -3.89
C SER A 339 -6.31 1.94 -5.06
N VAL A 340 -7.26 2.21 -5.95
CA VAL A 340 -7.10 3.10 -7.10
C VAL A 340 -8.26 4.07 -7.19
N ASN A 341 -7.93 5.34 -7.44
CA ASN A 341 -8.91 6.40 -7.65
C ASN A 341 -8.84 6.83 -9.12
N TYR A 342 -9.98 6.99 -9.79
CA TYR A 342 -10.07 7.29 -11.22
C TYR A 342 -11.44 7.84 -11.59
N GLY A 343 -11.63 8.24 -12.85
CA GLY A 343 -12.90 8.63 -13.43
C GLY A 343 -12.96 10.05 -13.99
N THR A 344 -11.93 10.86 -13.72
CA THR A 344 -11.94 12.29 -14.11
C THR A 344 -11.06 12.63 -15.32
N ASP A 345 -10.21 11.73 -15.79
CA ASP A 345 -9.48 11.93 -17.04
C ASP A 345 -10.43 11.81 -18.25
N THR A 346 -10.60 12.92 -18.97
CA THR A 346 -11.47 13.00 -20.17
C THR A 346 -10.70 12.76 -21.47
N SER A 347 -9.39 12.55 -21.42
CA SER A 347 -8.61 12.18 -22.59
C SER A 347 -9.07 10.81 -23.14
N PRO A 348 -8.99 10.57 -24.45
CA PRO A 348 -9.31 9.26 -25.01
C PRO A 348 -8.53 8.11 -24.37
N GLU A 349 -7.28 8.37 -24.01
CA GLU A 349 -6.37 7.44 -23.36
C GLU A 349 -6.82 7.10 -21.94
N GLY A 350 -7.11 8.11 -21.11
CA GLY A 350 -7.61 7.92 -19.74
C GLY A 350 -8.98 7.24 -19.71
N ARG A 351 -9.88 7.63 -20.62
CA ARG A 351 -11.18 6.96 -20.79
C ARG A 351 -11.03 5.47 -21.13
N MET A 352 -10.04 5.13 -21.99
CA MET A 352 -9.74 3.73 -22.34
C MET A 352 -9.26 2.95 -21.12
N VAL A 353 -8.42 3.53 -20.26
CA VAL A 353 -8.00 2.94 -18.99
C VAL A 353 -9.20 2.65 -18.10
N VAL A 354 -10.03 3.65 -17.84
CA VAL A 354 -11.23 3.54 -16.97
C VAL A 354 -12.17 2.46 -17.47
N ARG A 355 -12.51 2.51 -18.78
CA ARG A 355 -13.39 1.53 -19.39
C ARG A 355 -12.87 0.10 -19.23
N ASN A 356 -11.61 -0.13 -19.55
CA ASN A 356 -11.02 -1.48 -19.50
C ASN A 356 -10.83 -1.98 -18.07
N LEU A 357 -10.50 -1.12 -17.10
CA LEU A 357 -10.46 -1.50 -15.69
C LEU A 357 -11.84 -1.95 -15.17
N LEU A 358 -12.90 -1.18 -15.52
CA LEU A 358 -14.27 -1.52 -15.13
C LEU A 358 -14.71 -2.85 -15.78
N LEU A 359 -14.42 -3.06 -17.05
CA LEU A 359 -14.76 -4.31 -17.75
C LEU A 359 -14.01 -5.51 -17.18
N ALA A 360 -12.72 -5.38 -16.90
CA ALA A 360 -11.93 -6.43 -16.27
C ALA A 360 -12.45 -6.77 -14.86
N THR A 361 -12.83 -5.76 -14.09
CA THR A 361 -13.45 -5.94 -12.77
C THR A 361 -14.81 -6.63 -12.88
N GLU A 362 -15.63 -6.22 -13.84
CA GLU A 362 -16.94 -6.84 -14.09
C GLU A 362 -16.82 -8.31 -14.50
N ALA A 363 -15.80 -8.67 -15.28
CA ALA A 363 -15.51 -10.05 -15.64
C ALA A 363 -15.15 -10.90 -14.40
N GLY A 364 -14.39 -10.35 -13.47
CA GLY A 364 -13.93 -11.04 -12.25
C GLY A 364 -12.65 -11.82 -12.46
N LEU A 365 -12.30 -12.66 -11.49
CA LEU A 365 -11.13 -13.54 -11.56
C LEU A 365 -11.47 -14.81 -12.39
N GLY A 366 -10.52 -15.73 -12.50
CA GLY A 366 -10.54 -16.87 -13.43
C GLY A 366 -11.81 -17.71 -13.46
N ASN A 367 -12.50 -17.89 -12.32
CA ASN A 367 -13.80 -18.57 -12.23
C ASN A 367 -14.97 -17.58 -12.08
N GLY A 368 -14.74 -16.28 -12.32
CA GLY A 368 -15.73 -15.24 -12.15
C GLY A 368 -15.90 -14.74 -10.71
N GLU A 369 -14.95 -15.04 -9.82
CA GLU A 369 -14.96 -14.52 -8.44
C GLU A 369 -14.84 -13.00 -8.44
N THR A 370 -15.46 -12.37 -7.44
CA THR A 370 -15.32 -10.92 -7.25
C THR A 370 -13.91 -10.59 -6.76
N PRO A 371 -13.13 -9.76 -7.49
CA PRO A 371 -11.83 -9.33 -7.02
C PRO A 371 -11.98 -8.45 -5.77
N ILE A 372 -11.10 -8.63 -4.79
CA ILE A 372 -11.09 -7.81 -3.57
C ILE A 372 -10.23 -6.55 -3.80
N PHE A 373 -9.11 -6.72 -4.50
CA PHE A 373 -8.14 -5.66 -4.78
C PHE A 373 -7.97 -5.41 -6.30
N PRO A 374 -7.62 -4.18 -6.67
CA PRO A 374 -7.57 -3.00 -5.82
C PRO A 374 -8.99 -2.57 -5.40
N VAL A 375 -9.14 -2.01 -4.19
CA VAL A 375 -10.35 -1.27 -3.84
C VAL A 375 -10.48 -0.08 -4.80
N GLN A 376 -11.60 0.03 -5.48
CA GLN A 376 -11.79 1.00 -6.55
C GLN A 376 -12.67 2.17 -6.09
N ILE A 377 -12.23 3.38 -6.37
CA ILE A 377 -12.94 4.61 -6.05
C ILE A 377 -13.14 5.39 -7.35
N PHE A 378 -14.39 5.44 -7.82
CA PHE A 378 -14.79 6.24 -8.97
C PHE A 378 -15.09 7.66 -8.51
N LYS A 379 -14.35 8.64 -9.02
CA LYS A 379 -14.56 10.06 -8.73
C LYS A 379 -15.67 10.61 -9.58
N VAL A 380 -16.70 11.17 -8.93
CA VAL A 380 -17.87 11.79 -9.59
C VAL A 380 -17.76 13.31 -9.50
N LYS A 381 -17.88 13.97 -10.65
CA LYS A 381 -17.80 15.43 -10.75
C LYS A 381 -18.74 15.97 -11.81
N GLU A 382 -19.47 17.03 -11.48
CA GLU A 382 -20.29 17.79 -12.41
C GLU A 382 -19.41 18.39 -13.53
N GLY A 383 -19.89 18.31 -14.77
CA GLY A 383 -19.16 18.76 -15.97
C GLY A 383 -18.12 17.74 -16.47
N VAL A 384 -17.90 16.63 -15.76
CA VAL A 384 -16.97 15.57 -16.15
C VAL A 384 -17.69 14.25 -16.42
N ASN A 385 -18.52 13.77 -15.50
CA ASN A 385 -19.15 12.46 -15.60
C ASN A 385 -20.51 12.32 -14.89
N TYR A 386 -21.04 13.39 -14.28
CA TYR A 386 -22.27 13.32 -13.50
C TYR A 386 -23.53 13.46 -14.35
N ASN A 387 -23.56 14.39 -15.32
CA ASN A 387 -24.70 14.67 -16.14
C ASN A 387 -24.64 13.94 -17.49
N PRO A 388 -25.78 13.64 -18.14
CA PRO A 388 -25.81 12.91 -19.42
C PRO A 388 -25.00 13.53 -20.56
N GLN A 389 -24.76 14.84 -20.54
CA GLN A 389 -23.97 15.55 -21.54
C GLN A 389 -22.45 15.58 -21.21
N ASP A 390 -22.06 15.14 -20.04
CA ASP A 390 -20.65 15.18 -19.59
C ASP A 390 -19.81 14.16 -20.38
N PRO A 391 -18.54 14.46 -20.67
CA PRO A 391 -17.71 13.63 -21.56
C PRO A 391 -17.48 12.19 -21.06
N ASN A 392 -17.51 11.94 -19.75
CA ASN A 392 -17.32 10.62 -19.15
C ASN A 392 -18.60 10.04 -18.52
N TYR A 393 -19.78 10.52 -18.90
CA TYR A 393 -21.05 10.02 -18.36
C TYR A 393 -21.27 8.53 -18.65
N ASP A 394 -20.91 8.07 -19.84
CA ASP A 394 -20.96 6.66 -20.21
C ASP A 394 -20.10 5.77 -19.30
N LEU A 395 -18.95 6.28 -18.86
CA LEU A 395 -18.09 5.59 -17.90
C LEU A 395 -18.69 5.56 -16.50
N PHE A 396 -19.40 6.61 -16.10
CA PHE A 396 -20.16 6.62 -14.84
C PHE A 396 -21.27 5.57 -14.85
N GLN A 397 -22.02 5.47 -15.96
CA GLN A 397 -23.03 4.40 -16.12
C GLN A 397 -22.41 3.00 -16.06
N LEU A 398 -21.26 2.80 -16.71
CA LEU A 398 -20.51 1.54 -16.64
C LEU A 398 -20.05 1.26 -15.20
N ALA A 399 -19.56 2.27 -14.47
CA ALA A 399 -19.15 2.15 -13.09
C ALA A 399 -20.31 1.71 -12.17
N ILE A 400 -21.50 2.31 -12.34
CA ILE A 400 -22.70 1.91 -11.59
C ILE A 400 -23.05 0.45 -11.89
N ARG A 401 -23.06 0.04 -13.17
CA ARG A 401 -23.32 -1.35 -13.57
C ARG A 401 -22.32 -2.33 -12.94
N THR A 402 -21.04 -2.01 -13.00
CA THR A 402 -19.97 -2.82 -12.42
C THR A 402 -20.13 -2.93 -10.90
N SER A 403 -20.40 -1.81 -10.23
CA SER A 403 -20.63 -1.77 -8.78
C SER A 403 -21.85 -2.59 -8.36
N ALA A 404 -22.93 -2.53 -9.11
CA ALA A 404 -24.13 -3.35 -8.84
C ALA A 404 -23.83 -4.87 -8.92
N LYS A 405 -22.87 -5.28 -9.75
CA LYS A 405 -22.48 -6.69 -9.91
C LYS A 405 -21.38 -7.14 -8.96
N ARG A 406 -20.43 -6.26 -8.62
CA ARG A 406 -19.17 -6.60 -7.93
C ARG A 406 -18.94 -5.90 -6.62
N LEU A 407 -19.84 -5.01 -6.19
CA LEU A 407 -19.70 -4.11 -5.02
C LEU A 407 -18.58 -3.05 -5.17
N PHE A 408 -17.90 -3.02 -6.30
CA PHE A 408 -16.90 -2.02 -6.70
C PHE A 408 -17.22 -1.48 -8.11
N PRO A 409 -16.87 -0.21 -8.39
CA PRO A 409 -16.20 0.78 -7.53
C PRO A 409 -17.12 1.37 -6.44
N ASN A 410 -16.51 1.94 -5.39
CA ASN A 410 -17.14 2.94 -4.53
C ASN A 410 -17.15 4.30 -5.24
N PHE A 411 -18.01 5.23 -4.81
CA PHE A 411 -18.14 6.53 -5.44
C PHE A 411 -17.69 7.65 -4.51
N SER A 412 -16.86 8.57 -5.04
CA SER A 412 -16.41 9.78 -4.36
C SER A 412 -16.97 11.00 -5.06
N PHE A 413 -17.79 11.79 -4.38
CA PHE A 413 -18.38 12.99 -4.94
C PHE A 413 -17.46 14.20 -4.69
N LEU A 414 -16.76 14.64 -5.74
CA LEU A 414 -15.81 15.75 -5.65
C LEU A 414 -16.49 17.09 -5.41
N ASP A 415 -17.75 17.23 -5.79
CA ASP A 415 -18.54 18.45 -5.61
C ASP A 415 -19.12 18.60 -4.19
N ALA A 416 -18.92 17.61 -3.30
CA ALA A 416 -19.28 17.75 -1.92
C ALA A 416 -18.49 18.91 -1.28
N PRO A 417 -19.10 19.80 -0.46
CA PRO A 417 -18.45 21.00 0.05
C PRO A 417 -17.12 20.74 0.77
N PHE A 418 -17.03 19.63 1.49
CA PHE A 418 -15.82 19.23 2.20
C PHE A 418 -14.68 18.73 1.27
N ASN A 419 -14.99 18.43 0.00
CA ASN A 419 -13.99 18.06 -1.02
C ASN A 419 -13.63 19.28 -1.89
N LEU A 420 -14.62 20.14 -2.23
CA LEU A 420 -14.41 21.32 -3.07
C LEU A 420 -13.41 22.32 -2.50
N GLN A 421 -13.27 22.40 -1.17
CA GLN A 421 -12.32 23.33 -0.53
C GLN A 421 -10.85 23.11 -0.94
N TYR A 422 -10.51 21.94 -1.48
CA TYR A 422 -9.16 21.60 -1.93
C TYR A 422 -9.02 21.61 -3.45
N TYR A 423 -10.14 21.66 -4.17
CA TYR A 423 -10.16 21.53 -5.62
C TYR A 423 -9.69 22.82 -6.31
N LYS A 424 -8.74 22.67 -7.24
CA LYS A 424 -8.26 23.74 -8.13
C LYS A 424 -8.61 23.34 -9.58
N PRO A 425 -9.44 24.13 -10.31
CA PRO A 425 -9.80 23.81 -11.68
C PRO A 425 -8.59 23.60 -12.59
N GLY A 426 -8.58 22.50 -13.34
CA GLY A 426 -7.49 22.14 -14.25
C GLY A 426 -6.29 21.43 -13.59
N ASP A 427 -6.30 21.26 -12.27
CA ASP A 427 -5.28 20.53 -11.54
C ASP A 427 -5.86 19.25 -10.93
N TYR A 428 -5.70 18.12 -11.63
CA TYR A 428 -6.17 16.82 -11.16
C TYR A 428 -5.49 16.38 -9.85
N ASN A 429 -4.30 16.91 -9.53
CA ASN A 429 -3.62 16.62 -8.27
C ASN A 429 -4.29 17.28 -7.06
N SER A 430 -5.18 18.24 -7.30
CA SER A 430 -6.00 18.87 -6.26
C SER A 430 -7.28 18.08 -5.95
N GLU A 431 -7.59 17.04 -6.73
CA GLU A 431 -8.75 16.20 -6.50
C GLU A 431 -8.53 15.30 -5.28
N VAL A 432 -9.50 15.29 -4.37
CA VAL A 432 -9.44 14.44 -3.19
C VAL A 432 -9.44 12.97 -3.59
N ALA A 433 -8.51 12.21 -3.05
CA ALA A 433 -8.40 10.78 -3.23
C ALA A 433 -8.55 10.04 -1.88
N TYR A 434 -8.93 8.78 -1.96
CA TYR A 434 -9.14 7.94 -0.79
C TYR A 434 -8.18 6.77 -0.77
N MET A 435 -7.72 6.43 0.44
CA MET A 435 -6.90 5.24 0.69
C MET A 435 -7.74 4.13 1.31
N GLY A 436 -7.44 2.90 0.89
CA GLY A 436 -8.05 1.69 1.44
C GLY A 436 -9.56 1.80 1.51
N CYS A 437 -10.09 1.61 2.70
CA CYS A 437 -11.52 1.52 2.86
C CYS A 437 -12.25 2.87 2.94
N ARG A 438 -11.66 4.04 3.18
CA ARG A 438 -12.38 5.35 3.24
C ARG A 438 -11.55 6.51 3.81
N THR A 439 -10.27 6.32 4.06
CA THR A 439 -9.45 7.40 4.62
C THR A 439 -9.18 8.43 3.54
N ARG A 440 -9.71 9.63 3.73
CA ARG A 440 -9.41 10.77 2.88
C ARG A 440 -8.01 11.28 3.17
N VAL A 441 -7.20 11.44 2.14
CA VAL A 441 -5.89 12.05 2.27
C VAL A 441 -6.02 13.55 2.28
N MET A 442 -5.42 14.18 3.26
CA MET A 442 -5.36 15.64 3.42
C MET A 442 -3.97 16.13 3.07
N GLY A 443 -3.87 17.34 2.52
CA GLY A 443 -2.61 17.96 2.18
C GLY A 443 -1.72 18.18 3.41
N ASN A 444 -0.41 18.28 3.19
CA ASN A 444 0.55 18.54 4.25
C ASN A 444 0.42 19.99 4.74
N VAL A 445 -0.12 20.18 5.93
CA VAL A 445 -0.28 21.50 6.56
C VAL A 445 1.06 22.17 6.92
N TYR A 446 2.15 21.41 6.98
CA TYR A 446 3.49 21.90 7.32
C TYR A 446 4.34 22.26 6.09
N ASP A 447 3.93 21.85 4.90
CA ASP A 447 4.59 22.18 3.65
C ASP A 447 3.57 22.44 2.54
N PRO A 448 3.03 23.67 2.48
CA PRO A 448 2.03 24.06 1.48
C PRO A 448 2.53 23.92 0.03
N ASN A 449 3.84 23.90 -0.20
CA ASN A 449 4.43 23.73 -1.54
C ASN A 449 4.42 22.25 -1.98
N ARG A 450 4.14 21.34 -1.07
CA ARG A 450 3.87 19.92 -1.34
C ARG A 450 2.39 19.59 -1.23
N GLU A 451 1.55 20.55 -1.54
CA GLU A 451 0.12 20.33 -1.72
C GLU A 451 -0.11 19.39 -2.89
N SER A 452 0.04 18.11 -2.67
CA SER A 452 -0.52 17.12 -3.56
C SER A 452 -1.52 16.30 -2.75
N THR A 453 -2.60 15.93 -3.40
CA THR A 453 -3.50 14.89 -2.88
C THR A 453 -2.78 13.56 -2.74
N CYS A 454 -1.61 13.42 -3.35
CA CYS A 454 -0.57 12.44 -3.09
C CYS A 454 0.19 12.76 -1.80
N GLY A 455 -0.37 13.63 -0.96
CA GLY A 455 0.22 14.07 0.27
C GLY A 455 0.46 12.91 1.22
N ARG A 456 1.61 12.94 1.80
CA ARG A 456 1.99 12.08 2.90
C ARG A 456 1.07 12.40 4.07
N GLY A 457 0.17 11.48 4.37
CA GLY A 457 -0.66 11.53 5.56
C GLY A 457 0.20 11.33 6.80
#